data_e78a6eb105df3fa270c4208c7bc2072a
#
_entry.id   e78a6eb105df3fa270c4208c7bc2072a
#
_cell.length_a   1.000
_cell.length_b   1.000
_cell.length_c   1.000
_cell.angle_alpha   90.00
_cell.angle_beta   90.00
_cell.angle_gamma   90.00
#
_symmetry.space_group_name_H-M   'P 1'
#
loop_
_entity.id
_entity.type
_entity.pdbx_description
1 polymer ?
#
loop_
_entity_poly.entity_id
_entity_poly.type
_entity_poly.pdbx_seq_one_letter_code
_entity_poly.pdbx_strand_id
1 'polypeptide(L)'
;SIFITGAAIEWLEDMTLIEDAAESEELARSVDSTDGVYVVPAFTGLGAPHWDQRARGTIVGMTRGTRREHVVRATLESIAYQTKDVAEAMVSDADIDLSSLRVDGGAVKNNFLCQLQSNIIGTEIVRPVVDETTALGAAYAAGLAVGYWDTVDELRDNWQVDRRFPVDEDADIEVNYDRWKDAVERSEDW
;
A
#
# COMPACT_ATOMS: atom_id res chain seq x y z
N SER A 1 -1.29 -9.12 -7.52
CA SER A 1 -0.49 -7.90 -7.75
C SER A 1 -1.39 -6.68 -7.60
N ILE A 2 -0.96 -5.70 -6.85
CA ILE A 2 -1.61 -4.39 -6.76
C ILE A 2 -1.07 -3.54 -7.92
N PHE A 3 -1.95 -2.95 -8.74
CA PHE A 3 -1.53 -2.20 -9.92
C PHE A 3 -1.07 -0.79 -9.58
N ILE A 4 -1.71 -0.17 -8.59
CA ILE A 4 -1.52 1.25 -8.28
C ILE A 4 -1.17 1.40 -6.79
N THR A 5 0.10 1.63 -6.49
CA THR A 5 0.65 1.97 -5.17
C THR A 5 1.42 3.28 -5.24
N GLY A 6 2.71 3.24 -5.62
CA GLY A 6 3.53 4.44 -5.83
C GLY A 6 2.89 5.42 -6.80
N ALA A 7 2.31 4.92 -7.91
CA ALA A 7 1.60 5.74 -8.88
C ALA A 7 0.39 6.51 -8.31
N ALA A 8 -0.21 6.07 -7.19
CA ALA A 8 -1.24 6.86 -6.51
C ALA A 8 -0.64 8.09 -5.80
N ILE A 9 0.57 7.96 -5.28
CA ILE A 9 1.29 9.08 -4.66
C ILE A 9 1.79 10.05 -5.74
N GLU A 10 2.36 9.55 -6.85
CA GLU A 10 2.73 10.36 -8.02
C GLU A 10 1.53 11.13 -8.57
N TRP A 11 0.35 10.50 -8.62
CA TRP A 11 -0.88 11.18 -9.02
C TRP A 11 -1.24 12.36 -8.08
N LEU A 12 -1.01 12.24 -6.77
CA LEU A 12 -1.22 13.37 -5.84
C LEU A 12 -0.27 14.53 -6.14
N GLU A 13 0.98 14.24 -6.54
CA GLU A 13 1.96 15.26 -7.00
C GLU A 13 1.49 15.91 -8.31
N ASP A 14 1.12 15.11 -9.31
CA ASP A 14 0.64 15.58 -10.61
C ASP A 14 -0.61 16.48 -10.48
N MET A 15 -1.48 16.15 -9.52
CA MET A 15 -2.67 16.95 -9.18
C MET A 15 -2.35 18.14 -8.27
N THR A 16 -1.09 18.36 -7.93
CA THR A 16 -0.64 19.44 -7.01
C THR A 16 -1.31 19.40 -5.63
N LEU A 17 -1.69 18.20 -5.19
CA LEU A 17 -2.23 17.97 -3.86
C LEU A 17 -1.13 17.82 -2.82
N ILE A 18 0.08 17.43 -3.26
CA ILE A 18 1.31 17.39 -2.47
C ILE A 18 2.45 17.96 -3.32
N GLU A 19 3.52 18.45 -2.67
CA GLU A 19 4.73 18.93 -3.35
C GLU A 19 5.68 17.77 -3.68
N ASP A 20 5.76 16.80 -2.77
CA ASP A 20 6.53 15.56 -2.94
C ASP A 20 5.91 14.42 -2.12
N ALA A 21 6.38 13.19 -2.35
CA ALA A 21 5.87 12.00 -1.67
C ALA A 21 5.99 12.07 -0.14
N ALA A 22 6.99 12.78 0.41
CA ALA A 22 7.20 12.87 1.85
C ALA A 22 6.11 13.72 2.53
N GLU A 23 5.60 14.77 1.85
CA GLU A 23 4.50 15.60 2.36
C GLU A 23 3.23 14.77 2.59
N SER A 24 3.05 13.66 1.86
CA SER A 24 1.86 12.81 2.02
C SER A 24 1.68 12.27 3.44
N GLU A 25 2.78 11.92 4.13
CA GLU A 25 2.74 11.47 5.53
C GLU A 25 2.28 12.58 6.47
N GLU A 26 2.83 13.78 6.31
CA GLU A 26 2.49 14.93 7.17
C GLU A 26 1.02 15.31 7.02
N LEU A 27 0.55 15.44 5.78
CA LEU A 27 -0.85 15.78 5.49
C LEU A 27 -1.83 14.71 5.99
N ALA A 28 -1.53 13.43 5.78
CA ALA A 28 -2.38 12.36 6.27
C ALA A 28 -2.49 12.33 7.80
N ARG A 29 -1.41 12.67 8.51
CA ARG A 29 -1.38 12.79 9.99
C ARG A 29 -2.04 14.05 10.51
N SER A 30 -2.23 15.08 9.68
CA SER A 30 -2.83 16.35 10.09
C SER A 30 -4.34 16.30 10.25
N VAL A 31 -4.97 15.20 9.91
CA VAL A 31 -6.41 14.94 10.06
C VAL A 31 -6.63 13.62 10.79
N ASP A 32 -7.70 13.54 11.58
CA ASP A 32 -8.01 12.36 12.39
C ASP A 32 -8.56 11.20 11.54
N SER A 33 -9.27 11.53 10.45
CA SER A 33 -9.89 10.57 9.54
C SER A 33 -9.94 11.10 8.10
N THR A 34 -10.45 10.33 7.16
CA THR A 34 -10.76 10.77 5.80
C THR A 34 -12.05 11.59 5.71
N ASP A 35 -12.78 11.77 6.81
CA ASP A 35 -14.11 12.39 6.84
C ASP A 35 -15.10 11.71 5.86
N GLY A 36 -15.00 10.39 5.73
CA GLY A 36 -15.83 9.57 4.84
C GLY A 36 -15.45 9.62 3.37
N VAL A 37 -14.32 10.21 3.02
CA VAL A 37 -13.79 10.21 1.65
C VAL A 37 -13.07 8.89 1.38
N TYR A 38 -13.35 8.28 0.22
CA TYR A 38 -12.64 7.12 -0.30
C TYR A 38 -12.11 7.41 -1.70
N VAL A 39 -10.88 7.03 -1.96
CA VAL A 39 -10.22 7.12 -3.27
C VAL A 39 -10.00 5.71 -3.79
N VAL A 40 -10.56 5.37 -4.93
CA VAL A 40 -10.28 4.11 -5.64
C VAL A 40 -9.35 4.45 -6.81
N PRO A 41 -8.04 4.14 -6.72
CA PRO A 41 -7.07 4.55 -7.73
C PRO A 41 -7.02 3.57 -8.92
N ALA A 42 -8.16 3.26 -9.51
CA ALA A 42 -8.28 2.35 -10.64
C ALA A 42 -7.86 3.03 -11.97
N PHE A 43 -6.68 3.69 -12.01
CA PHE A 43 -6.23 4.46 -13.17
C PHE A 43 -6.04 3.62 -14.44
N THR A 44 -5.72 2.34 -14.27
CA THR A 44 -5.57 1.36 -15.35
C THR A 44 -6.49 0.15 -15.18
N GLY A 45 -7.61 0.34 -14.48
CA GLY A 45 -8.50 -0.72 -14.05
C GLY A 45 -8.14 -1.29 -12.68
N LEU A 46 -8.92 -2.27 -12.23
CA LEU A 46 -8.71 -3.01 -10.99
C LEU A 46 -8.07 -4.37 -11.27
N GLY A 47 -7.06 -4.72 -10.48
CA GLY A 47 -6.45 -6.04 -10.46
C GLY A 47 -7.19 -7.02 -9.57
N ALA A 48 -6.46 -8.01 -9.04
CA ALA A 48 -7.04 -8.97 -8.09
C ALA A 48 -7.56 -8.27 -6.82
N PRO A 49 -8.69 -8.70 -6.27
CA PRO A 49 -9.54 -9.81 -6.70
C PRO A 49 -10.61 -9.43 -7.74
N HIS A 50 -10.76 -8.15 -8.08
CA HIS A 50 -11.87 -7.61 -8.88
C HIS A 50 -11.77 -7.92 -10.37
N TRP A 51 -10.56 -7.85 -10.96
CA TRP A 51 -10.26 -8.12 -12.37
C TRP A 51 -11.11 -7.31 -13.37
N ASP A 52 -11.41 -6.04 -13.04
CA ASP A 52 -12.12 -5.13 -13.93
C ASP A 52 -11.17 -4.14 -14.61
N GLN A 53 -10.93 -4.32 -15.91
CA GLN A 53 -10.10 -3.44 -16.73
C GLN A 53 -10.82 -2.14 -17.13
N ARG A 54 -12.15 -2.08 -16.98
CA ARG A 54 -12.95 -0.89 -17.31
C ARG A 54 -13.10 0.06 -16.13
N ALA A 55 -12.88 -0.42 -14.89
CA ALA A 55 -12.88 0.43 -13.71
C ALA A 55 -11.96 1.64 -13.89
N ARG A 56 -12.35 2.78 -13.34
CA ARG A 56 -11.58 4.03 -13.40
C ARG A 56 -11.45 4.66 -12.02
N GLY A 57 -10.39 5.47 -11.87
CA GLY A 57 -10.15 6.22 -10.65
C GLY A 57 -11.37 7.00 -10.22
N THR A 58 -11.80 6.81 -8.98
CA THR A 58 -13.05 7.35 -8.43
C THR A 58 -12.81 7.91 -7.04
N ILE A 59 -13.39 9.06 -6.74
CA ILE A 59 -13.43 9.65 -5.40
C ILE A 59 -14.88 9.74 -4.96
N VAL A 60 -15.21 9.16 -3.82
CA VAL A 60 -16.58 9.18 -3.26
C VAL A 60 -16.57 9.75 -1.84
N GLY A 61 -17.73 10.16 -1.34
CA GLY A 61 -17.90 10.63 0.03
C GLY A 61 -17.53 12.09 0.27
N MET A 62 -17.16 12.85 -0.76
CA MET A 62 -16.79 14.27 -0.61
C MET A 62 -17.96 15.12 -0.14
N THR A 63 -17.68 16.00 0.81
CA THR A 63 -18.60 17.03 1.32
C THR A 63 -18.00 18.41 1.10
N ARG A 64 -18.74 19.48 1.45
CA ARG A 64 -18.19 20.83 1.43
C ARG A 64 -17.01 21.02 2.42
N GLY A 65 -16.92 20.19 3.45
CA GLY A 65 -15.86 20.21 4.46
C GLY A 65 -14.60 19.46 4.02
N THR A 66 -14.65 18.70 2.92
CA THR A 66 -13.51 17.94 2.43
C THR A 66 -12.36 18.87 2.03
N ARG A 67 -11.18 18.58 2.55
CA ARG A 67 -9.92 19.28 2.27
C ARG A 67 -8.94 18.37 1.59
N ARG A 68 -7.83 18.90 1.07
CA ARG A 68 -6.78 18.13 0.41
C ARG A 68 -6.20 17.03 1.32
N GLU A 69 -6.06 17.32 2.62
CA GLU A 69 -5.54 16.38 3.61
C GLU A 69 -6.39 15.11 3.70
N HIS A 70 -7.71 15.25 3.60
CA HIS A 70 -8.63 14.11 3.59
C HIS A 70 -8.44 13.25 2.31
N VAL A 71 -8.23 13.90 1.16
CA VAL A 71 -7.98 13.18 -0.12
C VAL A 71 -6.63 12.48 -0.09
N VAL A 72 -5.58 13.14 0.41
CA VAL A 72 -4.25 12.56 0.56
C VAL A 72 -4.31 11.34 1.49
N ARG A 73 -4.94 11.47 2.66
CA ARG A 73 -5.12 10.35 3.58
C ARG A 73 -5.92 9.22 2.96
N ALA A 74 -7.04 9.50 2.30
CA ALA A 74 -7.86 8.50 1.62
C ALA A 74 -7.08 7.76 0.52
N THR A 75 -6.16 8.45 -0.16
CA THR A 75 -5.26 7.82 -1.15
C THR A 75 -4.29 6.84 -0.47
N LEU A 76 -3.68 7.20 0.66
CA LEU A 76 -2.83 6.28 1.41
C LEU A 76 -3.64 5.10 1.98
N GLU A 77 -4.84 5.36 2.51
CA GLU A 77 -5.74 4.29 2.98
C GLU A 77 -6.13 3.33 1.85
N SER A 78 -6.33 3.83 0.63
CA SER A 78 -6.66 2.98 -0.52
C SER A 78 -5.56 1.97 -0.86
N ILE A 79 -4.29 2.33 -0.68
CA ILE A 79 -3.15 1.41 -0.85
C ILE A 79 -3.22 0.28 0.18
N ALA A 80 -3.54 0.62 1.43
CA ALA A 80 -3.67 -0.37 2.50
C ALA A 80 -4.89 -1.29 2.29
N TYR A 81 -6.03 -0.76 1.87
CA TYR A 81 -7.23 -1.56 1.54
C TYR A 81 -6.98 -2.51 0.36
N GLN A 82 -6.37 -2.04 -0.73
CA GLN A 82 -6.01 -2.91 -1.86
C GLN A 82 -5.03 -4.01 -1.44
N THR A 83 -4.10 -3.69 -0.53
CA THR A 83 -3.18 -4.69 0.01
C THR A 83 -3.95 -5.74 0.81
N LYS A 84 -4.94 -5.33 1.61
CA LYS A 84 -5.81 -6.25 2.34
C LYS A 84 -6.63 -7.14 1.40
N ASP A 85 -7.25 -6.57 0.36
CA ASP A 85 -8.03 -7.33 -0.63
C ASP A 85 -7.18 -8.48 -1.22
N VAL A 86 -5.94 -8.17 -1.62
CA VAL A 86 -5.02 -9.16 -2.19
C VAL A 86 -4.52 -10.17 -1.14
N ALA A 87 -4.20 -9.70 0.08
CA ALA A 87 -3.74 -10.57 1.16
C ALA A 87 -4.84 -11.57 1.57
N GLU A 88 -6.08 -11.12 1.73
CA GLU A 88 -7.22 -12.00 2.05
C GLU A 88 -7.47 -13.03 0.95
N ALA A 89 -7.40 -12.63 -0.33
CA ALA A 89 -7.53 -13.56 -1.44
C ALA A 89 -6.41 -14.61 -1.42
N MET A 90 -5.15 -14.20 -1.18
CA MET A 90 -4.02 -15.14 -1.11
C MET A 90 -4.12 -16.12 0.07
N VAL A 91 -4.52 -15.63 1.24
CA VAL A 91 -4.75 -16.47 2.44
C VAL A 91 -5.84 -17.49 2.18
N SER A 92 -6.96 -17.05 1.56
CA SER A 92 -8.08 -17.93 1.22
C SER A 92 -7.70 -19.00 0.19
N ASP A 93 -6.92 -18.62 -0.83
CA ASP A 93 -6.56 -19.54 -1.92
C ASP A 93 -5.50 -20.57 -1.50
N ALA A 94 -4.57 -20.18 -0.63
CA ALA A 94 -3.44 -20.99 -0.23
C ALA A 94 -3.62 -21.72 1.11
N ASP A 95 -4.69 -21.43 1.85
CA ASP A 95 -4.96 -21.95 3.21
C ASP A 95 -3.74 -21.78 4.14
N ILE A 96 -3.19 -20.55 4.17
CA ILE A 96 -2.00 -20.19 4.95
C ILE A 96 -2.33 -19.08 5.95
N ASP A 97 -1.61 -19.06 7.07
CA ASP A 97 -1.64 -17.94 8.00
C ASP A 97 -0.60 -16.90 7.61
N LEU A 98 -1.01 -15.63 7.54
CA LEU A 98 -0.11 -14.51 7.27
C LEU A 98 0.43 -13.96 8.59
N SER A 99 1.60 -14.43 9.01
CA SER A 99 2.24 -14.00 10.27
C SER A 99 2.97 -12.66 10.18
N SER A 100 3.44 -12.30 8.99
CA SER A 100 4.04 -10.99 8.68
C SER A 100 4.02 -10.73 7.18
N LEU A 101 3.97 -9.45 6.80
CA LEU A 101 4.07 -9.03 5.40
C LEU A 101 5.33 -8.19 5.20
N ARG A 102 6.22 -8.63 4.31
CA ARG A 102 7.38 -7.85 3.90
C ARG A 102 6.98 -6.90 2.78
N VAL A 103 7.40 -5.65 2.92
CA VAL A 103 7.05 -4.57 1.97
C VAL A 103 8.30 -3.94 1.39
N ASP A 104 8.22 -3.44 0.15
CA ASP A 104 9.31 -2.77 -0.56
C ASP A 104 8.81 -1.67 -1.49
N GLY A 105 9.75 -0.99 -2.15
CA GLY A 105 9.48 0.11 -3.08
C GLY A 105 9.35 1.48 -2.41
N GLY A 106 9.28 2.53 -3.22
CA GLY A 106 9.32 3.92 -2.73
C GLY A 106 8.23 4.30 -1.74
N ALA A 107 7.01 3.75 -1.88
CA ALA A 107 5.88 4.06 -1.01
C ALA A 107 6.09 3.65 0.45
N VAL A 108 6.91 2.61 0.71
CA VAL A 108 7.12 2.10 2.08
C VAL A 108 8.02 2.99 2.93
N LYS A 109 8.62 4.04 2.37
CA LYS A 109 9.32 5.10 3.12
C LYS A 109 8.37 5.86 4.03
N ASN A 110 7.10 5.94 3.66
CA ASN A 110 6.04 6.54 4.46
C ASN A 110 5.68 5.63 5.65
N ASN A 111 6.06 6.06 6.87
CA ASN A 111 5.82 5.27 8.08
C ASN A 111 4.34 5.23 8.47
N PHE A 112 3.58 6.28 8.13
CA PHE A 112 2.14 6.28 8.36
C PHE A 112 1.46 5.20 7.52
N LEU A 113 1.81 5.09 6.23
CA LEU A 113 1.29 4.05 5.35
C LEU A 113 1.64 2.64 5.87
N CYS A 114 2.89 2.40 6.29
CA CYS A 114 3.28 1.09 6.81
C CYS A 114 2.51 0.72 8.08
N GLN A 115 2.33 1.65 9.02
CA GLN A 115 1.54 1.41 10.23
C GLN A 115 0.06 1.21 9.91
N LEU A 116 -0.49 2.01 9.01
CA LEU A 116 -1.86 1.90 8.54
C LEU A 116 -2.12 0.53 7.88
N GLN A 117 -1.22 0.07 7.02
CA GLN A 117 -1.29 -1.27 6.43
C GLN A 117 -1.30 -2.36 7.50
N SER A 118 -0.40 -2.25 8.50
CA SER A 118 -0.36 -3.22 9.59
C SER A 118 -1.70 -3.32 10.32
N ASN A 119 -2.28 -2.19 10.66
CA ASN A 119 -3.55 -2.12 11.40
C ASN A 119 -4.74 -2.59 10.55
N ILE A 120 -4.81 -2.22 9.28
CA ILE A 120 -5.90 -2.58 8.37
C ILE A 120 -5.86 -4.07 8.02
N ILE A 121 -4.67 -4.63 7.76
CA ILE A 121 -4.51 -6.04 7.40
C ILE A 121 -4.59 -6.94 8.63
N GLY A 122 -4.27 -6.41 9.82
CA GLY A 122 -4.19 -7.18 11.06
C GLY A 122 -2.92 -8.04 11.15
N THR A 123 -1.82 -7.60 10.49
CA THR A 123 -0.58 -8.37 10.38
C THR A 123 0.63 -7.46 10.45
N GLU A 124 1.71 -7.89 11.12
CA GLU A 124 2.95 -7.12 11.21
C GLU A 124 3.51 -6.81 9.81
N ILE A 125 3.83 -5.54 9.57
CA ILE A 125 4.55 -5.10 8.37
C ILE A 125 6.05 -5.01 8.68
N VAL A 126 6.88 -5.56 7.79
CA VAL A 126 8.34 -5.58 7.93
C VAL A 126 8.99 -4.90 6.74
N ARG A 127 9.64 -3.76 6.99
CA ARG A 127 10.39 -3.01 5.98
C ARG A 127 11.87 -3.37 6.04
N PRO A 128 12.51 -3.71 4.91
CA PRO A 128 13.94 -3.96 4.83
C PRO A 128 14.74 -2.65 4.76
N VAL A 129 16.05 -2.73 5.05
CA VAL A 129 16.99 -1.61 4.88
C VAL A 129 17.12 -1.21 3.41
N VAL A 130 17.11 -2.19 2.51
CA VAL A 130 17.11 -1.96 1.05
C VAL A 130 15.68 -2.08 0.55
N ASP A 131 15.10 -0.97 0.18
CA ASP A 131 13.71 -0.86 -0.29
C ASP A 131 13.54 -1.08 -1.81
N GLU A 132 14.64 -1.10 -2.59
CA GLU A 132 14.64 -1.40 -4.03
C GLU A 132 14.95 -2.89 -4.27
N THR A 133 14.07 -3.78 -3.81
CA THR A 133 14.33 -5.24 -3.82
C THR A 133 14.35 -5.82 -5.22
N THR A 134 13.69 -5.21 -6.21
CA THR A 134 13.73 -5.65 -7.61
C THR A 134 15.15 -5.50 -8.20
N ALA A 135 15.77 -4.34 -8.01
CA ALA A 135 17.14 -4.09 -8.45
C ALA A 135 18.13 -4.99 -7.69
N LEU A 136 17.92 -5.15 -6.37
CA LEU A 136 18.72 -6.03 -5.54
C LEU A 136 18.64 -7.49 -6.01
N GLY A 137 17.43 -7.97 -6.34
CA GLY A 137 17.21 -9.31 -6.86
C GLY A 137 17.94 -9.57 -8.18
N ALA A 138 17.92 -8.59 -9.09
CA ALA A 138 18.68 -8.67 -10.35
C ALA A 138 20.20 -8.71 -10.10
N ALA A 139 20.70 -7.90 -9.15
CA ALA A 139 22.11 -7.91 -8.75
C ALA A 139 22.51 -9.26 -8.12
N TYR A 140 21.66 -9.84 -7.27
CA TYR A 140 21.89 -11.15 -6.69
C TYR A 140 21.92 -12.27 -7.75
N ALA A 141 21.00 -12.26 -8.69
CA ALA A 141 20.99 -13.23 -9.79
C ALA A 141 22.26 -13.13 -10.63
N ALA A 142 22.71 -11.92 -10.95
CA ALA A 142 23.96 -11.72 -11.67
C ALA A 142 25.18 -12.18 -10.86
N GLY A 143 25.24 -11.88 -9.57
CA GLY A 143 26.32 -12.29 -8.67
C GLY A 143 26.45 -13.81 -8.54
N LEU A 144 25.33 -14.53 -8.41
CA LEU A 144 25.31 -15.99 -8.44
C LEU A 144 25.81 -16.54 -9.78
N ALA A 145 25.40 -15.93 -10.90
CA ALA A 145 25.79 -16.40 -12.23
C ALA A 145 27.30 -16.29 -12.51
N VAL A 146 27.96 -15.28 -11.90
CA VAL A 146 29.42 -15.08 -12.06
C VAL A 146 30.25 -15.65 -10.90
N GLY A 147 29.61 -16.31 -9.92
CA GLY A 147 30.31 -16.93 -8.77
C GLY A 147 30.79 -15.91 -7.73
N TYR A 148 30.15 -14.75 -7.61
CA TYR A 148 30.40 -13.82 -6.51
C TYR A 148 29.80 -14.31 -5.18
N TRP A 149 28.64 -14.96 -5.25
CA TRP A 149 28.05 -15.78 -4.21
C TRP A 149 27.90 -17.21 -4.70
N ASP A 150 28.18 -18.19 -3.84
CA ASP A 150 28.10 -19.60 -4.19
C ASP A 150 26.67 -20.15 -4.06
N THR A 151 25.90 -19.60 -3.13
CA THR A 151 24.57 -20.12 -2.79
C THR A 151 23.53 -19.04 -2.54
N VAL A 152 22.24 -19.40 -2.68
CA VAL A 152 21.12 -18.53 -2.30
C VAL A 152 21.08 -18.27 -0.78
N ASP A 153 21.60 -19.19 0.02
CA ASP A 153 21.61 -19.03 1.48
C ASP A 153 22.52 -17.88 1.92
N GLU A 154 23.66 -17.68 1.24
CA GLU A 154 24.52 -16.50 1.47
C GLU A 154 23.78 -15.18 1.20
N LEU A 155 22.84 -15.16 0.29
CA LEU A 155 22.04 -13.97 -0.01
C LEU A 155 21.05 -13.66 1.11
N ARG A 156 20.55 -14.66 1.82
CA ARG A 156 19.62 -14.48 2.95
C ARG A 156 20.24 -13.69 4.08
N ASP A 157 21.55 -13.86 4.31
CA ASP A 157 22.30 -13.18 5.35
C ASP A 157 22.45 -11.66 5.07
N ASN A 158 22.29 -11.25 3.81
CA ASN A 158 22.33 -9.84 3.43
C ASN A 158 21.00 -9.11 3.69
N TRP A 159 19.91 -9.83 3.95
CA TRP A 159 18.62 -9.22 4.20
C TRP A 159 18.56 -8.70 5.66
N GLN A 160 18.37 -7.40 5.81
CA GLN A 160 18.32 -6.72 7.10
C GLN A 160 16.99 -5.97 7.25
N VAL A 161 16.44 -6.01 8.46
CA VAL A 161 15.23 -5.26 8.83
C VAL A 161 15.63 -3.82 9.17
N ASP A 162 14.99 -2.85 8.50
CA ASP A 162 15.01 -1.45 8.91
C ASP A 162 14.02 -1.23 10.06
N ARG A 163 12.75 -1.58 9.82
CA ARG A 163 11.70 -1.34 10.81
C ARG A 163 10.58 -2.38 10.73
N ARG A 164 10.02 -2.69 11.90
CA ARG A 164 8.80 -3.47 12.09
C ARG A 164 7.68 -2.55 12.52
N PHE A 165 6.50 -2.78 11.97
CA PHE A 165 5.28 -2.08 12.32
C PHE A 165 4.29 -3.14 12.82
N PRO A 166 4.26 -3.40 14.14
CA PRO A 166 3.27 -4.31 14.72
C PRO A 166 1.88 -3.72 14.60
N VAL A 167 0.86 -4.57 14.69
CA VAL A 167 -0.53 -4.13 14.80
C VAL A 167 -0.67 -3.33 16.09
N ASP A 168 -1.19 -2.13 15.98
CA ASP A 168 -1.53 -1.26 17.10
C ASP A 168 -3.04 -1.38 17.35
N GLU A 169 -3.41 -2.18 18.34
CA GLU A 169 -4.81 -2.44 18.70
C GLU A 169 -5.49 -1.23 19.35
N ASP A 170 -4.68 -0.29 19.89
CA ASP A 170 -5.17 0.93 20.54
C ASP A 170 -5.24 2.13 19.56
N ALA A 171 -4.81 1.94 18.30
CA ALA A 171 -4.84 2.99 17.30
C ALA A 171 -6.28 3.39 17.00
N ASP A 172 -6.59 4.67 17.22
CA ASP A 172 -7.87 5.28 16.82
C ASP A 172 -7.88 5.51 15.29
N ILE A 173 -7.92 4.38 14.56
CA ILE A 173 -8.02 4.40 13.10
C ILE A 173 -9.41 3.86 12.74
N GLU A 174 -10.25 4.73 12.22
CA GLU A 174 -11.54 4.34 11.66
C GLU A 174 -11.31 3.51 10.39
N VAL A 175 -11.34 2.20 10.55
CA VAL A 175 -11.22 1.27 9.42
C VAL A 175 -12.62 0.89 8.96
N ASN A 176 -13.10 1.51 7.89
CA ASN A 176 -14.38 1.14 7.30
C ASN A 176 -14.17 0.36 5.99
N TYR A 177 -13.75 -0.91 6.12
CA TYR A 177 -13.47 -1.76 4.99
C TYR A 177 -14.72 -2.08 4.14
N ASP A 178 -15.90 -2.12 4.76
CA ASP A 178 -17.15 -2.35 4.01
C ASP A 178 -17.47 -1.12 3.13
N ARG A 179 -17.22 0.07 3.66
CA ARG A 179 -17.38 1.29 2.86
C ARG A 179 -16.34 1.42 1.74
N TRP A 180 -15.13 0.87 1.95
CA TRP A 180 -14.16 0.72 0.88
C TRP A 180 -14.71 -0.17 -0.25
N LYS A 181 -15.25 -1.34 0.05
CA LYS A 181 -15.90 -2.22 -0.94
C LYS A 181 -17.03 -1.52 -1.68
N ASP A 182 -17.88 -0.78 -0.97
CA ASP A 182 -18.91 0.08 -1.59
C ASP A 182 -18.32 1.12 -2.57
N ALA A 183 -17.13 1.67 -2.27
CA ALA A 183 -16.46 2.64 -3.15
C ALA A 183 -15.90 1.95 -4.39
N VAL A 184 -15.34 0.75 -4.24
CA VAL A 184 -14.84 -0.07 -5.35
C VAL A 184 -15.97 -0.42 -6.31
N GLU A 185 -17.11 -0.93 -5.81
CA GLU A 185 -18.27 -1.23 -6.65
C GLU A 185 -18.73 -0.03 -7.51
N ARG A 186 -18.58 1.20 -7.00
CA ARG A 186 -18.94 2.42 -7.75
C ARG A 186 -17.92 2.79 -8.84
N SER A 187 -16.75 2.20 -8.82
CA SER A 187 -15.70 2.43 -9.81
C SER A 187 -15.70 1.39 -10.93
N GLU A 188 -16.44 0.30 -10.75
CA GLU A 188 -16.53 -0.80 -11.69
C GLU A 188 -17.41 -0.44 -12.89
N ASP A 189 -17.20 -1.14 -14.01
CA ASP A 189 -18.00 -1.04 -15.25
C ASP A 189 -18.15 0.39 -15.82
N TRP A 190 -17.17 1.25 -15.61
CA TRP A 190 -17.19 2.64 -16.07
C TRP A 190 -17.21 2.78 -17.58
#